data_2321e94a47f76c6bb20d0bd1ab7f5969
#
_entry.id   2321e94a47f76c6bb20d0bd1ab7f5969
#
_cell.length_a   1.000
_cell.length_b   1.000
_cell.length_c   1.000
_cell.angle_alpha   90.00
_cell.angle_beta   90.00
_cell.angle_gamma   90.00
#
_symmetry.space_group_name_H-M   'P 1'
#
loop_
_entity.id
_entity.type
_entity.pdbx_description
1 polymer ?
#
loop_
_entity_poly.entity_id
_entity_poly.type
_entity_poly.pdbx_seq_one_letter_code
_entity_poly.pdbx_strand_id
1 'polypeptide(L)'
;MKSVRIYKHGGPDVLIWEETTEPGPGPDQVIVDVKNSSLNHLDIWVRNGIPGVPLPFTPGSDAAGIISAAGENVDQNRVGERVLIQPLIYCGNCAP
;
A
#
# COMPACT_ATOMS: atom_id res chain seq x y z
N MET A 1 13.34 -4.57 2.44
CA MET A 1 12.49 -4.05 3.53
C MET A 1 11.68 -5.17 4.15
N LYS A 2 11.23 -4.97 5.36
CA LYS A 2 10.35 -5.92 6.04
C LYS A 2 8.89 -5.59 5.76
N SER A 3 8.07 -6.61 5.58
CA SER A 3 6.63 -6.44 5.45
C SER A 3 5.88 -7.64 5.99
N VAL A 4 4.60 -7.45 6.26
CA VAL A 4 3.68 -8.53 6.61
C VAL A 4 2.91 -8.91 5.37
N ARG A 5 2.95 -10.18 5.00
CA ARG A 5 2.28 -10.69 3.79
C ARG A 5 1.43 -11.90 4.12
N ILE A 6 0.45 -12.15 3.27
CA ILE A 6 -0.33 -13.39 3.29
C ILE A 6 -0.14 -14.13 1.97
N TYR A 7 0.02 -15.45 2.04
CA TYR A 7 0.11 -16.33 0.88
C TYR A 7 -1.13 -17.19 0.73
N LYS A 8 -1.97 -17.21 1.75
CA LYS A 8 -3.27 -17.87 1.75
C LYS A 8 -4.21 -17.10 2.69
N HIS A 9 -5.48 -17.30 2.51
CA HIS A 9 -6.48 -16.71 3.39
C HIS A 9 -6.66 -17.56 4.65
N GLY A 10 -7.10 -16.95 5.74
CA GLY A 10 -7.33 -17.63 6.99
C GLY A 10 -7.28 -16.74 8.21
N GLY A 11 -6.99 -17.32 9.35
CA GLY A 11 -6.88 -16.62 10.63
C GLY A 11 -5.56 -15.89 10.79
N PRO A 12 -5.28 -15.36 12.00
CA PRO A 12 -4.06 -14.57 12.23
C PRO A 12 -2.75 -15.29 11.93
N ASP A 13 -2.74 -16.61 11.95
CA ASP A 13 -1.56 -17.43 11.67
C ASP A 13 -1.09 -17.35 10.21
N VAL A 14 -1.91 -16.84 9.29
CA VAL A 14 -1.50 -16.66 7.90
C VAL A 14 -0.66 -15.40 7.67
N LEU A 15 -0.58 -14.52 8.65
CA LEU A 15 0.24 -13.30 8.58
C LEU A 15 1.71 -13.68 8.75
N ILE A 16 2.54 -13.32 7.77
CA ILE A 16 3.96 -13.65 7.77
C ILE A 16 4.78 -12.36 7.72
N TRP A 17 5.67 -12.18 8.69
CA TRP A 17 6.65 -11.10 8.72
C TRP A 17 7.90 -11.56 7.99
N GLU A 18 8.23 -10.90 6.89
CA GLU A 18 9.35 -11.34 6.05
C GLU A 18 10.01 -10.18 5.31
N GLU A 19 11.18 -10.47 4.76
CA GLU A 19 11.91 -9.57 3.89
C GLU A 19 11.25 -9.57 2.51
N THR A 20 11.01 -8.39 1.95
CA THR A 20 10.46 -8.23 0.60
C THR A 20 11.27 -7.19 -0.18
N THR A 21 11.21 -7.25 -1.50
CA THR A 21 11.85 -6.26 -2.36
C THR A 21 11.18 -4.89 -2.19
N GLU A 22 11.98 -3.84 -2.06
CA GLU A 22 11.43 -2.50 -2.07
C GLU A 22 10.81 -2.19 -3.43
N PRO A 23 9.58 -1.62 -3.45
CA PRO A 23 8.96 -1.26 -4.71
C PRO A 23 9.64 -0.04 -5.34
N GLY A 24 9.64 0.01 -6.67
CA GLY A 24 9.99 1.22 -7.40
C GLY A 24 8.74 1.96 -7.84
N PRO A 25 8.79 3.30 -8.02
CA PRO A 25 7.61 4.03 -8.47
C PRO A 25 7.40 3.83 -9.97
N GLY A 26 6.15 3.63 -10.38
CA GLY A 26 5.77 3.77 -11.79
C GLY A 26 5.85 5.24 -12.22
N PRO A 27 5.67 5.53 -13.53
CA PRO A 27 5.84 6.91 -14.03
C PRO A 27 4.96 7.95 -13.34
N ASP A 28 3.75 7.58 -12.94
CA ASP A 28 2.78 8.47 -12.31
C ASP A 28 2.63 8.22 -10.82
N GLN A 29 3.57 7.53 -10.20
CA GLN A 29 3.49 7.07 -8.82
C GLN A 29 4.58 7.70 -7.96
N VAL A 30 4.36 7.64 -6.66
CA VAL A 30 5.36 8.00 -5.65
C VAL A 30 5.58 6.84 -4.70
N ILE A 31 6.75 6.81 -4.07
CA ILE A 31 7.04 5.92 -2.95
C ILE A 31 6.89 6.72 -1.67
N VAL A 32 6.13 6.21 -0.73
CA VAL A 32 5.94 6.83 0.58
C VAL A 32 6.70 6.02 1.63
N ASP A 33 7.55 6.71 2.37
CA ASP A 33 8.18 6.15 3.56
C ASP A 33 7.16 6.25 4.70
N VAL A 34 6.53 5.13 5.03
CA VAL A 34 5.40 5.08 5.96
C VAL A 34 5.90 5.33 7.39
N LYS A 35 5.32 6.31 8.05
CA LYS A 35 5.64 6.65 9.45
C LYS A 35 4.56 6.20 10.41
N ASN A 36 3.31 6.18 9.96
CA ASN A 36 2.15 5.75 10.75
C ASN A 36 1.18 4.99 9.87
N SER A 37 0.52 4.02 10.45
CA SER A 37 -0.56 3.28 9.79
C SER A 37 -1.63 2.95 10.82
N SER A 38 -2.77 2.47 10.34
CA SER A 38 -3.85 2.06 11.21
C SER A 38 -4.48 0.77 10.70
N LEU A 39 -5.30 0.15 11.54
CA LEU A 39 -6.01 -1.07 11.21
C LEU A 39 -7.47 -0.76 10.93
N ASN A 40 -8.02 -1.41 9.93
CA ASN A 40 -9.42 -1.36 9.58
C ASN A 40 -10.03 -2.76 9.59
N HIS A 41 -11.33 -2.83 9.81
CA HIS A 41 -12.02 -4.11 9.76
C HIS A 41 -11.89 -4.79 8.40
N LEU A 42 -11.72 -4.00 7.33
CA LEU A 42 -11.45 -4.50 5.99
C LEU A 42 -10.21 -5.41 5.95
N ASP A 43 -9.20 -5.12 6.75
CA ASP A 43 -7.97 -5.91 6.78
C ASP A 43 -8.24 -7.34 7.24
N ILE A 44 -9.20 -7.51 8.16
CA ILE A 44 -9.63 -8.82 8.64
C ILE A 44 -10.41 -9.54 7.53
N TRP A 45 -11.28 -8.84 6.82
CA TRP A 45 -12.05 -9.42 5.72
C TRP A 45 -11.12 -9.88 4.59
N VAL A 46 -10.13 -9.07 4.22
CA VAL A 46 -9.15 -9.43 3.19
C VAL A 46 -8.32 -10.64 3.63
N ARG A 47 -7.89 -10.68 4.88
CA ARG A 47 -7.17 -11.84 5.41
C ARG A 47 -8.00 -13.11 5.36
N ASN A 48 -9.28 -13.03 5.72
CA ASN A 48 -10.19 -14.17 5.69
C ASN A 48 -10.57 -14.60 4.28
N GLY A 49 -10.52 -13.70 3.32
CA GLY A 49 -10.75 -13.96 1.91
C GLY A 49 -11.88 -13.13 1.32
N ILE A 50 -11.52 -12.28 0.35
CA ILE A 50 -12.46 -11.52 -0.47
C ILE A 50 -12.19 -11.89 -1.92
N PRO A 51 -13.22 -12.12 -2.76
CA PRO A 51 -13.02 -12.37 -4.19
C PRO A 51 -12.23 -11.24 -4.86
N GLY A 52 -11.32 -11.60 -5.76
CA GLY A 52 -10.56 -10.63 -6.53
C GLY A 52 -9.25 -10.14 -5.91
N VAL A 53 -8.89 -10.60 -4.71
CA VAL A 53 -7.61 -10.25 -4.09
C VAL A 53 -6.55 -11.27 -4.50
N PRO A 54 -5.51 -10.87 -5.27
CA PRO A 54 -4.44 -11.77 -5.65
C PRO A 54 -3.52 -12.09 -4.46
N LEU A 55 -2.94 -13.28 -4.46
CA LEU A 55 -1.94 -13.70 -3.48
C LEU A 55 -0.59 -13.91 -4.17
N PRO A 56 0.54 -13.63 -3.52
CA PRO A 56 0.66 -13.09 -2.17
C PRO A 56 0.22 -11.63 -2.10
N PHE A 57 -0.23 -11.20 -0.92
CA PHE A 57 -0.79 -9.86 -0.73
C PHE A 57 -0.28 -9.26 0.58
N THR A 58 -0.01 -7.95 0.54
CA THR A 58 0.36 -7.18 1.73
C THR A 58 -0.87 -6.43 2.21
N PRO A 59 -1.46 -6.80 3.36
CA PRO A 59 -2.67 -6.15 3.85
C PRO A 59 -2.40 -4.75 4.38
N GLY A 60 -3.47 -3.99 4.53
CA GLY A 60 -3.44 -2.63 5.02
C GLY A 60 -3.83 -1.64 3.94
N SER A 61 -4.52 -0.57 4.33
CA SER A 61 -4.97 0.45 3.39
C SER A 61 -4.73 1.87 3.87
N ASP A 62 -4.43 2.06 5.16
CA ASP A 62 -4.21 3.39 5.73
C ASP A 62 -2.74 3.60 6.04
N ALA A 63 -2.20 4.73 5.60
CA ALA A 63 -0.83 5.10 5.89
C ALA A 63 -0.66 6.61 5.82
N ALA A 64 0.29 7.10 6.59
CA ALA A 64 0.77 8.46 6.53
C ALA A 64 2.29 8.43 6.56
N GLY A 65 2.93 9.30 5.81
CA GLY A 65 4.38 9.30 5.75
C GLY A 65 4.93 10.42 4.88
N ILE A 66 6.13 10.21 4.39
CA ILE A 66 6.89 11.19 3.62
C ILE A 66 7.21 10.59 2.27
N ILE A 67 6.99 11.35 1.20
CA ILE A 67 7.37 10.92 -0.14
C ILE A 67 8.90 10.81 -0.21
N SER A 68 9.39 9.60 -0.52
CA SER A 68 10.82 9.32 -0.61
C SER A 68 11.33 9.24 -2.05
N ALA A 69 10.45 8.97 -3.00
CA ALA A 69 10.80 8.92 -4.42
C ALA A 69 9.57 9.22 -5.27
N ALA A 70 9.77 9.79 -6.44
CA ALA A 70 8.68 10.13 -7.36
C ALA A 70 8.99 9.59 -8.75
N GLY A 71 7.95 9.11 -9.44
CA GLY A 71 8.04 8.65 -10.82
C GLY A 71 8.32 9.80 -11.79
N GLU A 72 8.66 9.47 -13.02
CA GLU A 72 9.14 10.48 -14.00
C GLU A 72 8.10 11.53 -14.38
N ASN A 73 6.80 11.20 -14.28
CA ASN A 73 5.71 12.14 -14.58
C ASN A 73 5.22 12.91 -13.37
N VAL A 74 5.84 12.70 -12.21
CA VAL A 74 5.48 13.38 -10.96
C VAL A 74 6.50 14.48 -10.70
N ASP A 75 6.05 15.62 -10.17
CA ASP A 75 6.95 16.71 -9.79
C ASP A 75 7.93 16.23 -8.73
N GLN A 76 9.23 16.25 -9.07
CA GLN A 76 10.29 15.78 -8.18
C GLN A 76 10.43 16.64 -6.92
N ASN A 77 9.90 17.88 -6.94
CA ASN A 77 9.88 18.73 -5.75
C ASN A 77 8.96 18.22 -4.65
N ARG A 78 8.11 17.25 -4.96
CA ARG A 78 7.25 16.63 -3.96
C ARG A 78 7.98 15.66 -3.03
N VAL A 79 9.17 15.23 -3.39
CA VAL A 79 10.00 14.39 -2.51
C VAL A 79 10.28 15.15 -1.21
N GLY A 80 10.01 14.53 -0.07
CA GLY A 80 10.07 15.15 1.25
C GLY A 80 8.73 15.68 1.75
N GLU A 81 7.68 15.67 0.92
CA GLU A 81 6.34 16.13 1.29
C GLU A 81 5.67 15.13 2.24
N ARG A 82 5.00 15.64 3.25
CA ARG A 82 4.21 14.83 4.19
C ARG A 82 2.85 14.55 3.56
N VAL A 83 2.46 13.28 3.54
CA VAL A 83 1.23 12.85 2.87
C VAL A 83 0.42 11.88 3.72
N LEU A 84 -0.87 11.84 3.42
CA LEU A 84 -1.82 10.89 3.95
C LEU A 84 -2.39 10.14 2.74
N ILE A 85 -2.47 8.82 2.83
CA ILE A 85 -2.93 8.00 1.71
C ILE A 85 -4.44 7.90 1.73
N GLN A 86 -5.06 8.20 0.58
CA GLN A 86 -6.45 7.87 0.35
C GLN A 86 -6.51 6.45 -0.23
N PRO A 87 -7.22 5.51 0.42
CA PRO A 87 -7.15 4.10 0.03
C PRO A 87 -7.94 3.73 -1.23
N LEU A 88 -8.63 4.67 -1.86
CA LEU A 88 -9.41 4.41 -3.06
C LEU A 88 -8.61 4.77 -4.32
N ILE A 89 -8.60 3.84 -5.28
CA ILE A 89 -7.95 4.05 -6.56
C ILE A 89 -9.01 4.49 -7.57
N TYR A 90 -8.71 5.55 -8.31
CA TYR A 90 -9.61 6.08 -9.32
C TYR A 90 -8.83 6.42 -10.61
N CYS A 91 -9.52 6.54 -11.71
CA CYS A 91 -8.87 6.77 -13.00
C CYS A 91 -8.36 8.20 -13.19
N GLY A 92 -8.89 9.18 -12.47
CA GLY A 92 -8.53 10.58 -12.59
C GLY A 92 -9.18 11.30 -13.77
N ASN A 93 -9.91 10.59 -14.63
CA ASN A 93 -10.48 11.13 -15.87
C ASN A 93 -12.01 10.96 -15.98
N CYS A 94 -12.62 10.31 -14.99
CA CYS A 94 -14.07 10.11 -15.00
C CYS A 94 -14.81 11.40 -14.63
N ALA A 95 -16.00 11.59 -15.19
CA ALA A 95 -16.92 12.59 -14.70
C ALA A 95 -17.39 12.22 -13.28
N PRO A 96 -17.61 13.23 -12.40
CA PRO A 96 -18.12 12.97 -11.06
C PRO A 96 -19.55 12.46 -11.09
#